data_5b4b8f6e7a77a69c5f0bcfd84e672f27
#
_entry.id   5b4b8f6e7a77a69c5f0bcfd84e672f27
#
_cell.length_a   1.000
_cell.length_b   1.000
_cell.length_c   1.000
_cell.angle_alpha   90.00
_cell.angle_beta   90.00
_cell.angle_gamma   90.00
#
_symmetry.space_group_name_H-M   'P 1'
#
loop_
_entity.id
_entity.type
_entity.pdbx_description
1 polymer ?
#
loop_
_entity_poly.entity_id
_entity_poly.type
_entity_poly.pdbx_seq_one_letter_code
_entity_poly.pdbx_strand_id
1 'polypeptide(L)'
;VHGGRIVFGSEPKAVLALGDIPAQLDEESLQRYLTFLWVPDPDTLFEGVSKLPPGHRAVFERSALSVERYWDPRFEPDARPAEEHVDKLRAALNDAVARQLVSDVPLGTFLSGGLDSTLVTTLASRAAGRPLLAIAAGFEGPAWLNEPGQDDLPFARVVAKREPSLDYRELVVEGASADVAGELAQSMDDPVADPAAITTFLICRAAKEQATVMLSGTGAEELFGGYPRHRVVGAAARAARLPRGARATVARVGRTIPGARAGRGMGLMRHTRKFLTAMGDDEPYIAFCAHHDAGSLSALLGSPVDWEGVTSVHRAHLGAANGLSPLSKALYLDLKTYLPCLNLAYTDRASMAASVEVRVPILDELVVDTALRLPDELKVSRGQGKVALRRAAEGIVPKTVMTRAKTGFGAPVRTWMKEFSSETIRDCLSPQSIRNRGLVSAAAVAAMRRDLERGRSDQALQLWAIVTLELWARRFLDRSPSYVA
;
A
#
# COMPACT_ATOMS: atom_id res chain seq x y z
N VAL A 1 -9.77 -25.84 -4.33
CA VAL A 1 -10.04 -27.18 -4.90
C VAL A 1 -11.54 -27.31 -5.11
N HIS A 2 -11.97 -27.64 -6.31
CA HIS A 2 -13.38 -27.78 -6.67
C HIS A 2 -13.62 -29.12 -7.36
N GLY A 3 -14.61 -29.92 -6.89
CA GLY A 3 -14.96 -31.23 -7.49
C GLY A 3 -13.77 -32.21 -7.57
N GLY A 4 -12.85 -32.22 -6.60
CA GLY A 4 -11.68 -33.09 -6.58
C GLY A 4 -10.53 -32.67 -7.55
N ARG A 5 -10.67 -31.52 -8.19
CA ARG A 5 -9.65 -30.91 -9.08
C ARG A 5 -9.10 -29.63 -8.45
N ILE A 6 -7.85 -29.30 -8.73
CA ILE A 6 -7.29 -27.98 -8.45
C ILE A 6 -7.48 -27.08 -9.66
N VAL A 7 -7.95 -25.87 -9.42
CA VAL A 7 -7.96 -24.78 -10.39
C VAL A 7 -7.04 -23.70 -9.86
N PHE A 8 -6.12 -23.21 -10.69
CA PHE A 8 -5.21 -22.14 -10.32
C PHE A 8 -4.92 -21.22 -11.52
N GLY A 9 -4.52 -20.02 -11.21
CA GLY A 9 -4.15 -19.00 -12.20
C GLY A 9 -3.30 -17.93 -11.54
N SER A 10 -2.68 -17.06 -12.33
CA SER A 10 -1.94 -15.89 -11.85
C SER A 10 -2.86 -14.85 -11.21
N GLU A 11 -4.15 -14.90 -11.53
CA GLU A 11 -5.15 -13.92 -11.09
C GLU A 11 -6.48 -14.61 -10.80
N PRO A 12 -7.23 -14.21 -9.73
CA PRO A 12 -8.56 -14.74 -9.42
C PRO A 12 -9.53 -14.74 -10.60
N LYS A 13 -9.54 -13.69 -11.43
CA LYS A 13 -10.41 -13.61 -12.61
C LYS A 13 -10.17 -14.75 -13.62
N ALA A 14 -8.94 -15.25 -13.73
CA ALA A 14 -8.62 -16.38 -14.59
C ALA A 14 -9.23 -17.69 -14.04
N VAL A 15 -9.31 -17.84 -12.72
CA VAL A 15 -9.98 -18.96 -12.06
C VAL A 15 -11.49 -18.88 -12.29
N LEU A 16 -12.10 -17.70 -12.17
CA LEU A 16 -13.53 -17.48 -12.38
C LEU A 16 -13.93 -17.66 -13.86
N ALA A 17 -13.03 -17.36 -14.80
CA ALA A 17 -13.28 -17.48 -16.24
C ALA A 17 -13.59 -18.92 -16.69
N LEU A 18 -13.22 -19.93 -15.92
CA LEU A 18 -13.58 -21.33 -16.20
C LEU A 18 -15.10 -21.61 -16.10
N GLY A 19 -15.83 -20.73 -15.41
CA GLY A 19 -17.29 -20.84 -15.25
C GLY A 19 -17.78 -21.89 -14.25
N ASP A 20 -16.90 -22.76 -13.76
CA ASP A 20 -17.23 -23.79 -12.77
C ASP A 20 -17.34 -23.23 -11.33
N ILE A 21 -16.73 -22.07 -11.09
CA ILE A 21 -16.67 -21.42 -9.78
C ILE A 21 -17.49 -20.12 -9.85
N PRO A 22 -18.63 -20.03 -9.14
CA PRO A 22 -19.43 -18.82 -9.14
C PRO A 22 -18.71 -17.67 -8.45
N ALA A 23 -18.82 -16.46 -8.98
CA ALA A 23 -18.34 -15.25 -8.32
C ALA A 23 -19.32 -14.88 -7.18
N GLN A 24 -19.10 -15.46 -6.01
CA GLN A 24 -19.86 -15.16 -4.79
C GLN A 24 -19.00 -14.35 -3.84
N LEU A 25 -19.61 -13.40 -3.12
CA LEU A 25 -18.92 -12.54 -2.19
C LEU A 25 -18.62 -13.30 -0.89
N ASP A 26 -17.37 -13.25 -0.44
CA ASP A 26 -16.96 -13.67 0.90
C ASP A 26 -17.19 -12.53 1.91
N GLU A 27 -18.15 -12.74 2.84
CA GLU A 27 -18.56 -11.71 3.80
C GLU A 27 -17.47 -11.37 4.82
N GLU A 28 -16.63 -12.31 5.20
CA GLU A 28 -15.54 -12.08 6.14
C GLU A 28 -14.43 -11.24 5.50
N SER A 29 -14.09 -11.55 4.26
CA SER A 29 -13.16 -10.77 3.45
C SER A 29 -13.70 -9.37 3.15
N LEU A 30 -15.00 -9.18 2.97
CA LEU A 30 -15.62 -7.86 2.87
C LEU A 30 -15.38 -7.02 4.14
N GLN A 31 -15.55 -7.61 5.32
CA GLN A 31 -15.29 -6.91 6.58
C GLN A 31 -13.81 -6.54 6.71
N ARG A 32 -12.88 -7.42 6.31
CA ARG A 32 -11.44 -7.14 6.27
C ARG A 32 -11.11 -6.04 5.26
N TYR A 33 -11.69 -6.11 4.06
CA TYR A 33 -11.51 -5.07 3.06
C TYR A 33 -11.95 -3.68 3.56
N LEU A 34 -13.14 -3.55 4.12
CA LEU A 34 -13.64 -2.29 4.66
C LEU A 34 -12.78 -1.80 5.83
N THR A 35 -12.21 -2.72 6.62
CA THR A 35 -11.35 -2.38 7.75
C THR A 35 -9.97 -1.88 7.30
N PHE A 36 -9.32 -2.57 6.38
CA PHE A 36 -7.92 -2.33 6.01
C PHE A 36 -7.74 -1.62 4.66
N LEU A 37 -8.78 -1.55 3.82
CA LEU A 37 -8.79 -1.06 2.44
C LEU A 37 -8.16 -2.03 1.42
N TRP A 38 -7.87 -3.25 1.83
CA TRP A 38 -7.46 -4.41 1.02
C TRP A 38 -7.86 -5.71 1.70
N VAL A 39 -7.76 -6.84 0.98
CA VAL A 39 -8.01 -8.17 1.54
C VAL A 39 -6.68 -8.83 1.89
N PRO A 40 -6.43 -9.18 3.16
CA PRO A 40 -5.21 -9.88 3.58
C PRO A 40 -5.13 -11.30 2.99
N ASP A 41 -3.92 -11.73 2.63
CA ASP A 41 -3.69 -13.13 2.24
C ASP A 41 -3.95 -14.09 3.42
N PRO A 42 -4.47 -15.29 3.15
CA PRO A 42 -4.71 -15.89 1.83
C PRO A 42 -6.07 -15.59 1.22
N ASP A 43 -6.87 -14.76 1.83
CA ASP A 43 -8.26 -14.55 1.44
C ASP A 43 -8.40 -13.71 0.17
N THR A 44 -9.55 -13.85 -0.50
CA THR A 44 -10.03 -12.99 -1.58
C THR A 44 -11.46 -12.55 -1.28
N LEU A 45 -11.99 -11.58 -2.02
CA LEU A 45 -13.44 -11.29 -1.96
C LEU A 45 -14.33 -12.35 -2.61
N PHE A 46 -13.75 -13.38 -3.22
CA PHE A 46 -14.49 -14.45 -3.85
C PHE A 46 -14.55 -15.69 -2.95
N GLU A 47 -15.73 -16.12 -2.57
CA GLU A 47 -15.95 -17.34 -1.77
C GLU A 47 -15.29 -18.55 -2.43
N GLY A 48 -14.53 -19.32 -1.67
CA GLY A 48 -13.83 -20.52 -2.14
C GLY A 48 -12.59 -20.28 -3.01
N VAL A 49 -12.20 -19.03 -3.24
CA VAL A 49 -10.96 -18.67 -3.96
C VAL A 49 -9.94 -18.11 -2.97
N SER A 50 -8.76 -18.68 -2.93
CA SER A 50 -7.70 -18.24 -2.02
C SER A 50 -6.41 -17.93 -2.79
N LYS A 51 -5.65 -16.96 -2.29
CA LYS A 51 -4.29 -16.67 -2.75
C LYS A 51 -3.28 -17.64 -2.13
N LEU A 52 -2.22 -17.99 -2.85
CA LEU A 52 -1.08 -18.65 -2.26
C LEU A 52 -0.21 -17.59 -1.56
N PRO A 53 -0.04 -17.65 -0.23
CA PRO A 53 0.71 -16.62 0.47
C PRO A 53 2.17 -16.54 0.03
N PRO A 54 2.82 -15.36 0.07
CA PRO A 54 4.23 -15.22 -0.21
C PRO A 54 5.10 -16.17 0.62
N GLY A 55 6.16 -16.74 0.00
CA GLY A 55 7.05 -17.69 0.67
C GLY A 55 6.45 -19.08 0.90
N HIS A 56 5.34 -19.40 0.23
CA HIS A 56 4.70 -20.72 0.30
C HIS A 56 4.74 -21.44 -1.06
N ARG A 57 4.68 -22.77 -0.99
CA ARG A 57 4.44 -23.65 -2.13
C ARG A 57 3.17 -24.46 -1.88
N ALA A 58 2.47 -24.79 -2.95
CA ALA A 58 1.31 -25.66 -2.92
C ALA A 58 1.61 -26.95 -3.70
N VAL A 59 1.25 -28.08 -3.11
CA VAL A 59 1.36 -29.40 -3.74
C VAL A 59 -0.03 -30.03 -3.75
N PHE A 60 -0.51 -30.40 -4.93
CA PHE A 60 -1.78 -31.12 -5.09
C PHE A 60 -1.54 -32.55 -5.53
N GLU A 61 -1.82 -33.48 -4.67
CA GLU A 61 -1.62 -34.91 -4.90
C GLU A 61 -2.79 -35.72 -4.33
N ARG A 62 -3.27 -36.71 -5.08
CA ARG A 62 -4.36 -37.61 -4.64
C ARG A 62 -5.59 -36.85 -4.13
N SER A 63 -5.97 -35.79 -4.83
CA SER A 63 -7.09 -34.88 -4.49
C SER A 63 -6.96 -34.11 -3.16
N ALA A 64 -5.78 -34.10 -2.56
CA ALA A 64 -5.46 -33.30 -1.38
C ALA A 64 -4.49 -32.16 -1.74
N LEU A 65 -4.79 -30.96 -1.22
CA LEU A 65 -3.91 -29.78 -1.33
C LEU A 65 -3.13 -29.63 -0.03
N SER A 66 -1.79 -29.58 -0.16
CA SER A 66 -0.89 -29.21 0.94
C SER A 66 -0.24 -27.87 0.61
N VAL A 67 -0.26 -26.93 1.57
CA VAL A 67 0.39 -25.63 1.45
C VAL A 67 1.48 -25.55 2.50
N GLU A 68 2.73 -25.37 2.06
CA GLU A 68 3.91 -25.38 2.93
C GLU A 68 4.68 -24.06 2.80
N ARG A 69 5.05 -23.50 3.95
CA ARG A 69 5.92 -22.33 3.99
C ARG A 69 7.38 -22.74 3.87
N TYR A 70 8.07 -22.24 2.85
CA TYR A 70 9.51 -22.48 2.63
C TYR A 70 10.37 -21.27 3.03
N TRP A 71 9.78 -20.07 3.13
CA TRP A 71 10.48 -18.85 3.53
C TRP A 71 9.62 -17.98 4.43
N ASP A 72 10.25 -17.30 5.38
CA ASP A 72 9.63 -16.29 6.25
C ASP A 72 10.68 -15.25 6.65
N PRO A 73 10.33 -13.94 6.76
CA PRO A 73 11.27 -12.93 7.18
C PRO A 73 11.73 -13.16 8.63
N ARG A 74 13.05 -13.36 8.82
CA ARG A 74 13.65 -13.58 10.14
C ARG A 74 14.44 -12.37 10.56
N PHE A 75 13.95 -11.67 11.60
CA PHE A 75 14.65 -10.54 12.20
C PHE A 75 15.72 -11.07 13.17
N GLU A 76 16.96 -11.07 12.73
CA GLU A 76 18.12 -11.54 13.47
C GLU A 76 19.18 -10.42 13.53
N PRO A 77 18.91 -9.32 14.28
CA PRO A 77 19.84 -8.20 14.34
C PRO A 77 21.18 -8.67 14.92
N ASP A 78 22.26 -8.31 14.25
CA ASP A 78 23.59 -8.67 14.69
C ASP A 78 24.36 -7.44 15.26
N ALA A 79 25.42 -7.72 16.01
CA ALA A 79 26.18 -6.73 16.76
C ALA A 79 27.31 -6.06 15.95
N ARG A 80 27.29 -6.11 14.61
CA ARG A 80 28.29 -5.45 13.79
C ARG A 80 28.29 -3.94 13.98
N PRO A 81 29.43 -3.27 13.77
CA PRO A 81 29.48 -1.83 13.72
C PRO A 81 28.54 -1.26 12.67
N ALA A 82 27.96 -0.11 12.98
CA ALA A 82 26.98 0.54 12.10
C ALA A 82 27.53 0.82 10.69
N GLU A 83 28.81 1.12 10.55
CA GLU A 83 29.47 1.35 9.24
C GLU A 83 29.50 0.05 8.40
N GLU A 84 29.83 -1.07 9.02
CA GLU A 84 29.85 -2.35 8.31
C GLU A 84 28.45 -2.74 7.81
N HIS A 85 27.40 -2.49 8.58
CA HIS A 85 26.01 -2.68 8.13
C HIS A 85 25.69 -1.80 6.93
N VAL A 86 26.10 -0.52 6.96
CA VAL A 86 25.84 0.43 5.86
C VAL A 86 26.61 0.02 4.60
N ASP A 87 27.85 -0.43 4.72
CA ASP A 87 28.66 -0.87 3.57
C ASP A 87 28.08 -2.14 2.94
N LYS A 88 27.66 -3.10 3.75
CA LYS A 88 26.95 -4.31 3.25
C LYS A 88 25.65 -3.96 2.54
N LEU A 89 24.86 -3.05 3.12
CA LEU A 89 23.62 -2.59 2.50
C LEU A 89 23.92 -1.89 1.16
N ARG A 90 24.96 -1.05 1.10
CA ARG A 90 25.36 -0.38 -0.14
C ARG A 90 25.78 -1.38 -1.21
N ALA A 91 26.56 -2.41 -0.84
CA ALA A 91 26.97 -3.47 -1.74
C ALA A 91 25.76 -4.27 -2.25
N ALA A 92 24.84 -4.68 -1.35
CA ALA A 92 23.64 -5.40 -1.71
C ALA A 92 22.71 -4.61 -2.65
N LEU A 93 22.54 -3.30 -2.41
CA LEU A 93 21.75 -2.42 -3.29
C LEU A 93 22.36 -2.28 -4.69
N ASN A 94 23.68 -2.12 -4.79
CA ASN A 94 24.37 -2.05 -6.08
C ASN A 94 24.17 -3.34 -6.88
N ASP A 95 24.34 -4.49 -6.23
CA ASP A 95 24.22 -5.80 -6.87
C ASP A 95 22.77 -6.08 -7.27
N ALA A 96 21.81 -5.80 -6.41
CA ALA A 96 20.39 -5.95 -6.69
C ALA A 96 19.93 -5.11 -7.89
N VAL A 97 20.34 -3.85 -7.94
CA VAL A 97 20.01 -2.96 -9.05
C VAL A 97 20.66 -3.47 -10.35
N ALA A 98 21.94 -3.86 -10.31
CA ALA A 98 22.64 -4.36 -11.50
C ALA A 98 21.99 -5.61 -12.07
N ARG A 99 21.57 -6.56 -11.23
CA ARG A 99 20.87 -7.77 -11.66
C ARG A 99 19.51 -7.47 -12.30
N GLN A 100 18.78 -6.49 -11.79
CA GLN A 100 17.46 -6.14 -12.31
C GLN A 100 17.47 -5.24 -13.56
N LEU A 101 18.66 -4.81 -14.01
CA LEU A 101 18.83 -4.13 -15.31
C LEU A 101 18.86 -5.07 -16.51
N VAL A 102 18.97 -6.39 -16.31
CA VAL A 102 18.96 -7.38 -17.40
C VAL A 102 17.56 -7.41 -18.02
N SER A 103 17.47 -7.04 -19.30
CA SER A 103 16.20 -6.96 -20.04
C SER A 103 16.44 -7.00 -21.56
N ASP A 104 15.60 -7.75 -22.27
CA ASP A 104 15.59 -7.84 -23.73
C ASP A 104 14.68 -6.75 -24.37
N VAL A 105 14.01 -5.94 -23.54
CA VAL A 105 13.10 -4.88 -23.97
C VAL A 105 13.51 -3.54 -23.35
N PRO A 106 12.99 -2.40 -23.85
CA PRO A 106 13.30 -1.10 -23.28
C PRO A 106 13.00 -1.03 -21.77
N LEU A 107 13.99 -0.60 -21.01
CA LEU A 107 13.97 -0.52 -19.56
C LEU A 107 14.27 0.90 -19.09
N GLY A 108 13.53 1.38 -18.08
CA GLY A 108 13.71 2.65 -17.44
C GLY A 108 13.52 2.59 -15.92
N THR A 109 13.46 3.76 -15.28
CA THR A 109 13.22 3.91 -13.85
C THR A 109 12.14 4.96 -13.61
N PHE A 110 11.35 4.78 -12.54
CA PHE A 110 10.48 5.84 -12.01
C PHE A 110 11.29 6.74 -11.07
N LEU A 111 11.29 8.04 -11.33
CA LEU A 111 12.02 9.04 -10.59
C LEU A 111 11.05 10.06 -9.96
N SER A 112 10.57 9.80 -8.75
CA SER A 112 9.70 10.74 -8.01
C SER A 112 10.48 11.82 -7.25
N GLY A 113 11.82 11.85 -7.34
CA GLY A 113 12.63 12.75 -6.51
C GLY A 113 12.52 12.49 -5.00
N GLY A 114 12.02 11.33 -4.59
CA GLY A 114 12.12 10.80 -3.23
C GLY A 114 13.44 10.05 -3.01
N LEU A 115 13.77 9.76 -1.75
CA LEU A 115 15.02 9.06 -1.40
C LEU A 115 15.18 7.74 -2.15
N ASP A 116 14.16 6.90 -2.10
CA ASP A 116 14.20 5.50 -2.57
C ASP A 116 14.30 5.44 -4.11
N SER A 117 13.42 6.14 -4.81
CA SER A 117 13.42 6.21 -6.26
C SER A 117 14.70 6.85 -6.80
N THR A 118 15.20 7.91 -6.13
CA THR A 118 16.47 8.55 -6.52
C THR A 118 17.64 7.60 -6.32
N LEU A 119 17.70 6.87 -5.21
CA LEU A 119 18.76 5.90 -4.96
C LEU A 119 18.78 4.81 -6.03
N VAL A 120 17.63 4.16 -6.29
CA VAL A 120 17.50 3.14 -7.34
C VAL A 120 17.88 3.70 -8.71
N THR A 121 17.35 4.86 -9.10
CA THR A 121 17.63 5.49 -10.40
C THR A 121 19.09 5.81 -10.56
N THR A 122 19.74 6.39 -9.55
CA THR A 122 21.16 6.76 -9.62
C THR A 122 22.06 5.52 -9.71
N LEU A 123 21.79 4.48 -8.92
CA LEU A 123 22.53 3.22 -9.00
C LEU A 123 22.35 2.55 -10.36
N ALA A 124 21.11 2.51 -10.85
CA ALA A 124 20.78 1.94 -12.16
C ALA A 124 21.47 2.70 -13.30
N SER A 125 21.48 4.03 -13.27
CA SER A 125 22.18 4.87 -14.24
C SER A 125 23.67 4.58 -14.32
N ARG A 126 24.31 4.41 -13.15
CA ARG A 126 25.73 4.09 -13.07
C ARG A 126 26.08 2.67 -13.52
N ALA A 127 25.17 1.71 -13.30
CA ALA A 127 25.37 0.31 -13.67
C ALA A 127 25.01 0.02 -15.14
N ALA A 128 24.18 0.82 -15.78
CA ALA A 128 23.61 0.52 -17.09
C ALA A 128 24.63 0.60 -18.26
N GLY A 129 25.76 1.33 -18.10
CA GLY A 129 26.76 1.51 -19.15
C GLY A 129 26.26 2.21 -20.45
N ARG A 130 25.05 2.71 -20.44
CA ARG A 130 24.35 3.44 -21.53
C ARG A 130 23.38 4.44 -20.93
N PRO A 131 22.90 5.43 -21.72
CA PRO A 131 21.84 6.31 -21.23
C PRO A 131 20.64 5.52 -20.75
N LEU A 132 20.18 5.82 -19.52
CA LEU A 132 19.05 5.15 -18.88
C LEU A 132 17.84 6.07 -18.84
N LEU A 133 16.71 5.57 -19.35
CA LEU A 133 15.44 6.28 -19.28
C LEU A 133 15.02 6.49 -17.81
N ALA A 134 14.74 7.72 -17.41
CA ALA A 134 14.21 8.07 -16.11
C ALA A 134 12.94 8.92 -16.28
N ILE A 135 11.82 8.38 -15.82
CA ILE A 135 10.50 9.00 -15.97
C ILE A 135 10.07 9.62 -14.65
N ALA A 136 9.80 10.91 -14.65
CA ALA A 136 9.11 11.62 -13.59
C ALA A 136 7.71 11.99 -14.03
N ALA A 137 6.70 11.72 -13.20
CA ALA A 137 5.32 12.08 -13.50
C ALA A 137 4.92 13.34 -12.74
N GLY A 138 4.33 14.28 -13.46
CA GLY A 138 3.56 15.39 -12.93
C GLY A 138 2.08 15.20 -13.25
N PHE A 139 1.22 15.82 -12.47
CA PHE A 139 -0.21 15.73 -12.66
C PHE A 139 -0.80 17.11 -12.83
N GLU A 140 -1.71 17.29 -13.79
CA GLU A 140 -2.44 18.51 -14.02
C GLU A 140 -3.85 18.45 -13.45
N GLY A 141 -4.35 19.62 -13.03
CA GLY A 141 -5.71 19.80 -12.57
C GLY A 141 -5.80 20.33 -11.14
N PRO A 142 -6.91 21.07 -10.82
CA PRO A 142 -7.07 21.72 -9.54
C PRO A 142 -7.06 20.77 -8.34
N ALA A 143 -7.58 19.56 -8.51
CA ALA A 143 -7.63 18.55 -7.45
C ALA A 143 -6.22 18.11 -7.03
N TRP A 144 -5.29 17.98 -7.98
CA TRP A 144 -3.90 17.59 -7.73
C TRP A 144 -3.08 18.71 -7.10
N LEU A 145 -3.34 19.95 -7.48
CA LEU A 145 -2.67 21.14 -6.94
C LEU A 145 -3.04 21.40 -5.45
N ASN A 146 -4.20 20.94 -5.03
CA ASN A 146 -4.69 21.13 -3.66
C ASN A 146 -4.16 20.09 -2.65
N GLU A 147 -3.49 19.02 -3.11
CA GLU A 147 -2.87 18.03 -2.23
C GLU A 147 -1.42 18.44 -1.90
N PRO A 148 -1.09 18.69 -0.63
CA PRO A 148 0.24 19.12 -0.24
C PRO A 148 1.32 18.09 -0.59
N GLY A 149 2.36 18.51 -1.31
CA GLY A 149 3.57 17.73 -1.50
C GLY A 149 3.58 16.80 -2.72
N GLN A 150 2.63 16.91 -3.63
CA GLN A 150 2.59 16.10 -4.86
C GLN A 150 3.46 16.63 -6.00
N ASP A 151 4.14 17.77 -5.83
CA ASP A 151 5.07 18.28 -6.82
C ASP A 151 6.45 17.60 -6.68
N ASP A 152 6.60 16.49 -7.35
CA ASP A 152 7.82 15.67 -7.38
C ASP A 152 8.85 16.20 -8.40
N LEU A 153 8.38 16.87 -9.44
CA LEU A 153 9.21 17.29 -10.59
C LEU A 153 10.40 18.17 -10.22
N PRO A 154 10.31 19.17 -9.33
CA PRO A 154 11.46 19.96 -8.93
C PRO A 154 12.61 19.14 -8.39
N PHE A 155 12.31 18.09 -7.60
CA PHE A 155 13.33 17.21 -7.03
C PHE A 155 13.88 16.23 -8.07
N ALA A 156 13.04 15.69 -8.93
CA ALA A 156 13.46 14.85 -10.05
C ALA A 156 14.43 15.60 -10.99
N ARG A 157 14.14 16.87 -11.30
CA ARG A 157 15.02 17.75 -12.09
C ARG A 157 16.40 17.97 -11.45
N VAL A 158 16.45 18.05 -10.12
CA VAL A 158 17.74 18.15 -9.39
C VAL A 158 18.58 16.88 -9.60
N VAL A 159 17.94 15.71 -9.57
CA VAL A 159 18.63 14.43 -9.81
C VAL A 159 19.10 14.35 -11.27
N ALA A 160 18.25 14.65 -12.23
CA ALA A 160 18.57 14.61 -13.65
C ALA A 160 19.76 15.52 -14.01
N LYS A 161 19.83 16.72 -13.43
CA LYS A 161 20.98 17.63 -13.61
C LYS A 161 22.30 17.06 -13.07
N ARG A 162 22.24 16.22 -12.02
CA ARG A 162 23.43 15.64 -11.39
C ARG A 162 23.92 14.37 -12.09
N GLU A 163 23.01 13.63 -12.73
CA GLU A 163 23.29 12.36 -13.39
C GLU A 163 23.09 12.51 -14.92
N PRO A 164 24.11 13.01 -15.66
CA PRO A 164 23.96 13.32 -17.11
C PRO A 164 23.73 12.10 -18.00
N SER A 165 23.97 10.88 -17.47
CA SER A 165 23.68 9.62 -18.16
C SER A 165 22.20 9.22 -18.13
N LEU A 166 21.33 10.03 -17.51
CA LEU A 166 19.89 9.82 -17.57
C LEU A 166 19.28 10.45 -18.83
N ASP A 167 18.53 9.64 -19.59
CA ASP A 167 17.51 10.14 -20.53
C ASP A 167 16.27 10.52 -19.72
N TYR A 168 16.32 11.73 -19.14
CA TYR A 168 15.27 12.20 -18.23
C TYR A 168 14.08 12.73 -19.01
N ARG A 169 12.89 12.23 -18.68
CA ARG A 169 11.62 12.66 -19.27
C ARG A 169 10.57 12.96 -18.22
N GLU A 170 9.84 14.04 -18.44
CA GLU A 170 8.67 14.41 -17.65
C GLU A 170 7.42 14.00 -18.37
N LEU A 171 6.57 13.23 -17.72
CA LEU A 171 5.25 12.89 -18.21
C LEU A 171 4.21 13.68 -17.43
N VAL A 172 3.47 14.50 -18.14
CA VAL A 172 2.32 15.20 -17.57
C VAL A 172 1.09 14.32 -17.77
N VAL A 173 0.49 13.89 -16.68
CA VAL A 173 -0.71 13.07 -16.68
C VAL A 173 -1.92 14.01 -16.65
N GLU A 174 -2.57 14.15 -17.80
CA GLU A 174 -3.79 14.93 -17.96
C GLU A 174 -5.04 14.09 -17.69
N GLY A 175 -6.16 14.75 -17.36
CA GLY A 175 -7.48 14.12 -17.26
C GLY A 175 -7.62 13.06 -16.18
N ALA A 176 -6.73 13.04 -15.19
CA ALA A 176 -6.83 12.11 -14.07
C ALA A 176 -8.08 12.40 -13.24
N SER A 177 -9.11 11.58 -13.41
CA SER A 177 -10.39 11.66 -12.69
C SER A 177 -10.66 10.36 -11.92
N ALA A 178 -11.66 10.40 -11.06
CA ALA A 178 -12.13 9.21 -10.34
C ALA A 178 -12.70 8.13 -11.29
N ASP A 179 -13.01 8.47 -12.53
CA ASP A 179 -13.61 7.55 -13.52
C ASP A 179 -12.61 6.47 -13.95
N VAL A 180 -11.30 6.76 -13.87
CA VAL A 180 -10.22 5.78 -14.10
C VAL A 180 -10.32 4.57 -13.14
N ALA A 181 -10.94 4.75 -11.97
CA ALA A 181 -11.15 3.63 -11.05
C ALA A 181 -12.03 2.51 -11.63
N GLY A 182 -12.95 2.84 -12.54
CA GLY A 182 -13.76 1.86 -13.25
C GLY A 182 -12.95 0.97 -14.19
N GLU A 183 -11.98 1.56 -14.90
CA GLU A 183 -11.03 0.80 -15.73
C GLU A 183 -10.14 -0.10 -14.87
N LEU A 184 -9.63 0.44 -13.78
CA LEU A 184 -8.72 -0.26 -12.88
C LEU A 184 -9.42 -1.41 -12.14
N ALA A 185 -10.69 -1.26 -11.75
CA ALA A 185 -11.45 -2.31 -11.04
C ALA A 185 -11.46 -3.65 -11.77
N GLN A 186 -11.41 -3.65 -13.12
CA GLN A 186 -11.33 -4.87 -13.92
C GLN A 186 -10.01 -5.62 -13.72
N SER A 187 -8.92 -4.89 -13.46
CA SER A 187 -7.56 -5.43 -13.39
C SER A 187 -7.14 -5.80 -11.97
N MET A 188 -7.84 -5.27 -10.95
CA MET A 188 -7.42 -5.41 -9.56
C MET A 188 -7.84 -6.73 -8.90
N ASP A 189 -8.68 -7.55 -9.53
CA ASP A 189 -9.29 -8.78 -8.96
C ASP A 189 -10.00 -8.53 -7.62
N ASP A 190 -9.26 -8.37 -6.50
CA ASP A 190 -9.79 -7.81 -5.26
C ASP A 190 -9.73 -6.28 -5.29
N PRO A 191 -10.72 -5.56 -4.76
CA PRO A 191 -10.68 -4.12 -4.73
C PRO A 191 -9.57 -3.64 -3.79
N VAL A 192 -8.86 -2.61 -4.21
CA VAL A 192 -7.86 -1.90 -3.42
C VAL A 192 -8.28 -0.43 -3.35
N ALA A 193 -8.49 0.08 -2.15
CA ALA A 193 -8.92 1.45 -1.95
C ALA A 193 -7.75 2.43 -1.67
N ASP A 194 -6.51 2.02 -1.92
CA ASP A 194 -5.37 2.93 -1.85
C ASP A 194 -5.32 3.82 -3.10
N PRO A 195 -5.29 5.15 -2.93
CA PRO A 195 -5.17 6.08 -4.05
C PRO A 195 -3.92 5.88 -4.93
N ALA A 196 -2.89 5.24 -4.41
CA ALA A 196 -1.66 4.94 -5.15
C ALA A 196 -1.89 3.98 -6.33
N ALA A 197 -2.90 3.12 -6.26
CA ALA A 197 -3.26 2.22 -7.37
C ALA A 197 -3.59 3.00 -8.66
N ILE A 198 -4.40 4.06 -8.55
CA ILE A 198 -4.74 4.94 -9.68
C ILE A 198 -3.50 5.64 -10.21
N THR A 199 -2.70 6.22 -9.31
CA THR A 199 -1.48 6.94 -9.69
C THR A 199 -0.51 6.02 -10.42
N THR A 200 -0.29 4.80 -9.92
CA THR A 200 0.56 3.78 -10.56
C THR A 200 0.05 3.43 -11.95
N PHE A 201 -1.25 3.17 -12.09
CA PHE A 201 -1.84 2.86 -13.40
C PHE A 201 -1.63 3.98 -14.42
N LEU A 202 -1.94 5.23 -14.02
CA LEU A 202 -1.80 6.39 -14.90
C LEU A 202 -0.35 6.62 -15.34
N ILE A 203 0.60 6.52 -14.41
CA ILE A 203 2.02 6.68 -14.71
C ILE A 203 2.51 5.56 -15.65
N CYS A 204 2.15 4.30 -15.36
CA CYS A 204 2.52 3.17 -16.22
C CYS A 204 1.90 3.29 -17.59
N ARG A 205 0.62 3.69 -17.70
CA ARG A 205 -0.05 3.93 -18.99
C ARG A 205 0.66 5.01 -19.82
N ALA A 206 1.11 6.08 -19.19
CA ALA A 206 1.87 7.13 -19.86
C ALA A 206 3.31 6.69 -20.21
N ALA A 207 3.92 5.81 -19.42
CA ALA A 207 5.27 5.32 -19.65
C ALA A 207 5.38 4.22 -20.71
N LYS A 208 4.28 3.51 -21.01
CA LYS A 208 4.24 2.31 -21.87
C LYS A 208 4.91 2.50 -23.23
N GLU A 209 4.70 3.65 -23.88
CA GLU A 209 5.27 3.95 -25.20
C GLU A 209 6.80 4.11 -25.17
N GLN A 210 7.40 4.26 -23.99
CA GLN A 210 8.81 4.55 -23.81
C GLN A 210 9.58 3.37 -23.23
N ALA A 211 8.94 2.57 -22.36
CA ALA A 211 9.55 1.40 -21.74
C ALA A 211 8.51 0.32 -21.41
N THR A 212 8.94 -0.93 -21.51
CA THR A 212 8.16 -2.10 -21.11
C THR A 212 8.49 -2.55 -19.68
N VAL A 213 9.70 -2.22 -19.21
CA VAL A 213 10.18 -2.55 -17.86
C VAL A 213 10.57 -1.27 -17.13
N MET A 214 10.12 -1.11 -15.88
CA MET A 214 10.45 0.06 -15.04
C MET A 214 10.94 -0.39 -13.67
N LEU A 215 12.05 0.19 -13.18
CA LEU A 215 12.49 -0.02 -11.81
C LEU A 215 11.81 0.97 -10.87
N SER A 216 11.43 0.50 -9.67
CA SER A 216 10.78 1.27 -8.61
C SER A 216 11.55 1.21 -7.30
N GLY A 217 11.40 2.23 -6.46
CA GLY A 217 11.92 2.26 -5.08
C GLY A 217 10.97 1.67 -4.03
N THR A 218 9.95 0.91 -4.43
CA THR A 218 8.97 0.30 -3.51
C THR A 218 9.66 -0.71 -2.56
N GLY A 219 9.13 -0.87 -1.34
CA GLY A 219 9.63 -1.80 -0.31
C GLY A 219 10.57 -1.19 0.73
N ALA A 220 11.12 0.00 0.46
CA ALA A 220 12.04 0.67 1.40
C ALA A 220 11.36 1.08 2.72
N GLU A 221 10.08 1.36 2.70
CA GLU A 221 9.33 1.77 3.88
C GLU A 221 9.18 0.62 4.88
N GLU A 222 8.87 -0.56 4.37
CA GLU A 222 8.60 -1.78 5.13
C GLU A 222 9.88 -2.40 5.68
N LEU A 223 10.98 -2.35 4.91
CA LEU A 223 12.25 -2.91 5.35
C LEU A 223 12.99 -2.01 6.35
N PHE A 224 12.94 -0.69 6.15
CA PHE A 224 13.79 0.26 6.87
C PHE A 224 13.02 1.19 7.81
N GLY A 225 11.74 0.94 8.06
CA GLY A 225 10.96 1.70 9.05
C GLY A 225 10.63 3.13 8.62
N GLY A 226 10.22 3.33 7.39
CA GLY A 226 9.99 4.67 6.83
C GLY A 226 8.64 5.29 7.15
N TYR A 227 7.60 4.51 7.44
CA TYR A 227 6.26 5.04 7.72
C TYR A 227 6.20 5.81 9.06
N PRO A 228 5.37 6.86 9.16
CA PRO A 228 5.18 7.58 10.42
C PRO A 228 4.79 6.67 11.59
N ARG A 229 4.00 5.62 11.34
CA ARG A 229 3.61 4.64 12.37
C ARG A 229 4.81 3.91 12.98
N HIS A 230 5.85 3.61 12.21
CA HIS A 230 7.05 2.95 12.71
C HIS A 230 7.81 3.78 13.77
N ARG A 231 7.76 5.10 13.65
CA ARG A 231 8.45 6.01 14.59
C ARG A 231 7.81 6.04 15.96
N VAL A 232 6.54 5.63 16.05
CA VAL A 232 5.75 5.72 17.29
C VAL A 232 5.44 4.37 17.92
N VAL A 233 5.81 3.25 17.27
CA VAL A 233 5.50 1.91 17.78
C VAL A 233 6.09 1.63 19.17
N GLY A 234 7.29 2.12 19.46
CA GLY A 234 7.91 1.99 20.79
C GLY A 234 7.12 2.73 21.89
N ALA A 235 6.54 3.89 21.55
CA ALA A 235 5.67 4.62 22.46
C ALA A 235 4.32 3.90 22.61
N ALA A 236 3.76 3.37 21.52
CA ALA A 236 2.53 2.60 21.54
C ALA A 236 2.67 1.30 22.39
N ALA A 237 3.79 0.59 22.24
CA ALA A 237 4.07 -0.62 23.04
C ALA A 237 4.21 -0.32 24.52
N ARG A 238 4.77 0.84 24.90
CA ARG A 238 4.82 1.28 26.31
C ARG A 238 3.43 1.65 26.80
N ALA A 239 2.64 2.34 26.00
CA ALA A 239 1.28 2.71 26.36
C ALA A 239 0.37 1.50 26.55
N ALA A 240 0.56 0.42 25.78
CA ALA A 240 -0.20 -0.82 25.93
C ALA A 240 -0.03 -1.48 27.31
N ARG A 241 1.05 -1.14 28.04
CA ARG A 241 1.28 -1.60 29.42
C ARG A 241 0.51 -0.80 30.48
N LEU A 242 -0.08 0.33 30.12
CA LEU A 242 -0.87 1.14 31.03
C LEU A 242 -2.23 0.47 31.34
N PRO A 243 -2.82 0.72 32.52
CA PRO A 243 -4.17 0.27 32.82
C PRO A 243 -5.18 0.71 31.78
N ARG A 244 -6.17 -0.13 31.48
CA ARG A 244 -7.21 0.14 30.47
C ARG A 244 -7.88 1.50 30.62
N GLY A 245 -8.15 1.94 31.88
CA GLY A 245 -8.74 3.25 32.15
C GLY A 245 -7.87 4.44 31.70
N ALA A 246 -6.55 4.34 31.93
CA ALA A 246 -5.61 5.38 31.46
C ALA A 246 -5.54 5.41 29.93
N ARG A 247 -5.48 4.26 29.27
CA ARG A 247 -5.49 4.16 27.81
C ARG A 247 -6.80 4.72 27.20
N ALA A 248 -7.94 4.37 27.79
CA ALA A 248 -9.24 4.89 27.35
C ALA A 248 -9.32 6.42 27.48
N THR A 249 -8.69 7.01 28.50
CA THR A 249 -8.60 8.47 28.66
C THR A 249 -7.77 9.10 27.55
N VAL A 250 -6.59 8.53 27.23
CA VAL A 250 -5.74 8.99 26.14
C VAL A 250 -6.49 8.92 24.79
N ALA A 251 -7.18 7.80 24.52
CA ALA A 251 -7.97 7.64 23.32
C ALA A 251 -9.13 8.66 23.22
N ARG A 252 -9.78 8.94 24.35
CA ARG A 252 -10.84 9.97 24.40
C ARG A 252 -10.29 11.36 24.07
N VAL A 253 -9.13 11.73 24.61
CA VAL A 253 -8.43 12.97 24.24
C VAL A 253 -8.07 12.97 22.75
N GLY A 254 -7.58 11.86 22.24
CA GLY A 254 -7.28 11.72 20.80
C GLY A 254 -8.51 12.03 19.91
N ARG A 255 -9.69 11.56 20.30
CA ARG A 255 -10.95 11.80 19.55
C ARG A 255 -11.39 13.27 19.54
N THR A 256 -10.96 14.09 20.49
CA THR A 256 -11.29 15.54 20.51
C THR A 256 -10.43 16.35 19.54
N ILE A 257 -9.32 15.79 19.03
CA ILE A 257 -8.45 16.48 18.08
C ILE A 257 -9.18 16.58 16.73
N PRO A 258 -9.32 17.78 16.14
CA PRO A 258 -9.95 17.95 14.83
C PRO A 258 -9.19 17.18 13.75
N GLY A 259 -9.89 16.30 13.01
CA GLY A 259 -9.26 15.43 11.98
C GLY A 259 -9.43 15.89 10.54
N ALA A 260 -10.32 16.84 10.28
CA ALA A 260 -10.95 16.97 8.97
C ALA A 260 -10.73 18.30 8.23
N ARG A 261 -9.94 19.24 8.76
CA ARG A 261 -9.69 20.50 8.03
C ARG A 261 -8.54 20.35 7.05
N ALA A 262 -8.68 20.89 5.83
CA ALA A 262 -7.58 20.99 4.87
C ALA A 262 -6.65 22.15 5.24
N GLY A 263 -5.32 21.96 5.14
CA GLY A 263 -4.34 23.03 5.37
C GLY A 263 -2.95 22.52 5.79
N ARG A 264 -1.94 23.38 5.73
CA ARG A 264 -0.58 23.10 6.21
C ARG A 264 -0.61 22.71 7.70
N GLY A 265 0.00 21.61 8.07
CA GLY A 265 0.04 21.09 9.45
C GLY A 265 -1.08 20.10 9.82
N MET A 266 -2.14 19.98 9.02
CA MET A 266 -3.28 19.10 9.32
C MET A 266 -2.93 17.61 9.20
N GLY A 267 -1.96 17.24 8.36
CA GLY A 267 -1.44 15.88 8.31
C GLY A 267 -0.90 15.40 9.65
N LEU A 268 -0.14 16.26 10.35
CA LEU A 268 0.38 15.95 11.68
C LEU A 268 -0.76 15.75 12.70
N MET A 269 -1.78 16.59 12.67
CA MET A 269 -2.95 16.47 13.59
C MET A 269 -3.71 15.16 13.34
N ARG A 270 -3.91 14.75 12.09
CA ARG A 270 -4.53 13.46 11.74
C ARG A 270 -3.70 12.29 12.27
N HIS A 271 -2.40 12.31 12.05
CA HIS A 271 -1.51 11.27 12.59
C HIS A 271 -1.53 11.23 14.11
N THR A 272 -1.48 12.39 14.78
CA THR A 272 -1.56 12.48 16.24
C THR A 272 -2.89 11.95 16.76
N ARG A 273 -4.01 12.34 16.13
CA ARG A 273 -5.34 11.81 16.47
C ARG A 273 -5.38 10.29 16.34
N LYS A 274 -4.97 9.76 15.18
CA LYS A 274 -4.97 8.31 14.92
C LYS A 274 -4.08 7.59 15.95
N PHE A 275 -2.91 8.13 16.25
CA PHE A 275 -2.00 7.60 17.26
C PHE A 275 -2.63 7.54 18.65
N LEU A 276 -3.13 8.65 19.15
CA LEU A 276 -3.74 8.71 20.49
C LEU A 276 -4.98 7.81 20.60
N THR A 277 -5.77 7.74 19.53
CA THR A 277 -6.96 6.87 19.50
C THR A 277 -6.56 5.40 19.54
N ALA A 278 -5.56 5.01 18.75
CA ALA A 278 -5.05 3.64 18.70
C ALA A 278 -4.38 3.18 20.02
N MET A 279 -3.84 4.12 20.81
CA MET A 279 -3.29 3.79 22.15
C MET A 279 -4.35 3.27 23.14
N GLY A 280 -5.63 3.48 22.85
CA GLY A 280 -6.73 2.88 23.62
C GLY A 280 -6.98 1.41 23.33
N ASP A 281 -6.47 0.91 22.22
CA ASP A 281 -6.62 -0.47 21.79
C ASP A 281 -5.64 -1.42 22.52
N ASP A 282 -6.00 -2.69 22.62
CA ASP A 282 -5.10 -3.72 23.17
C ASP A 282 -3.97 -4.05 22.19
N GLU A 283 -4.21 -3.86 20.89
CA GLU A 283 -3.25 -4.05 19.80
C GLU A 283 -3.11 -2.75 18.96
N PRO A 284 -2.42 -1.73 19.51
CA PRO A 284 -2.36 -0.40 18.90
C PRO A 284 -1.86 -0.41 17.45
N TYR A 285 -1.02 -1.38 17.09
CA TYR A 285 -0.48 -1.44 15.74
C TYR A 285 -1.52 -1.87 14.71
N ILE A 286 -2.39 -2.82 15.05
CA ILE A 286 -3.54 -3.19 14.19
C ILE A 286 -4.47 -1.99 14.03
N ALA A 287 -4.77 -1.29 15.14
CA ALA A 287 -5.59 -0.09 15.12
C ALA A 287 -4.97 1.05 14.27
N PHE A 288 -3.64 1.11 14.14
CA PHE A 288 -2.96 2.02 13.21
C PHE A 288 -3.20 1.67 11.74
N CYS A 289 -3.31 0.39 11.41
CA CYS A 289 -3.56 -0.06 10.05
C CYS A 289 -5.05 0.05 9.69
N ALA A 290 -5.94 -0.13 10.66
CA ALA A 290 -7.38 -0.11 10.47
C ALA A 290 -7.94 1.29 10.13
N HIS A 291 -8.94 1.33 9.27
CA HIS A 291 -9.72 2.53 8.90
C HIS A 291 -11.09 2.56 9.58
N HIS A 292 -11.58 1.42 10.05
CA HIS A 292 -12.73 1.28 10.93
C HIS A 292 -12.33 0.59 12.23
N ASP A 293 -12.99 0.91 13.33
CA ASP A 293 -13.03 0.10 14.54
C ASP A 293 -14.30 -0.78 14.54
N ALA A 294 -14.43 -1.69 15.49
CA ALA A 294 -15.57 -2.60 15.58
C ALA A 294 -16.93 -1.86 15.56
N GLY A 295 -17.03 -0.74 16.26
CA GLY A 295 -18.27 0.05 16.35
C GLY A 295 -18.63 0.74 15.04
N SER A 296 -17.66 1.39 14.40
CA SER A 296 -17.87 2.08 13.11
C SER A 296 -18.11 1.09 11.97
N LEU A 297 -17.47 -0.07 11.99
CA LEU A 297 -17.70 -1.13 11.01
C LEU A 297 -19.09 -1.74 11.19
N SER A 298 -19.50 -2.05 12.44
CA SER A 298 -20.87 -2.53 12.74
C SER A 298 -21.93 -1.53 12.30
N ALA A 299 -21.71 -0.24 12.52
CA ALA A 299 -22.62 0.81 12.07
C ALA A 299 -22.69 0.88 10.53
N LEU A 300 -21.58 0.69 9.84
CA LEU A 300 -21.51 0.68 8.38
C LEU A 300 -22.24 -0.55 7.79
N LEU A 301 -22.05 -1.72 8.38
CA LEU A 301 -22.69 -2.97 7.91
C LEU A 301 -24.15 -3.11 8.36
N GLY A 302 -24.56 -2.40 9.42
CA GLY A 302 -25.88 -2.52 10.03
C GLY A 302 -26.07 -3.78 10.90
N SER A 303 -24.99 -4.50 11.20
CA SER A 303 -24.97 -5.73 12.00
C SER A 303 -23.73 -5.77 12.91
N PRO A 304 -23.79 -6.51 14.03
CA PRO A 304 -22.60 -6.74 14.88
C PRO A 304 -21.47 -7.42 14.11
N VAL A 305 -20.24 -7.03 14.40
CA VAL A 305 -19.02 -7.52 13.76
C VAL A 305 -18.20 -8.33 14.76
N ASP A 306 -17.75 -9.51 14.35
CA ASP A 306 -16.69 -10.23 15.05
C ASP A 306 -15.33 -9.59 14.79
N TRP A 307 -14.94 -8.66 15.65
CA TRP A 307 -13.67 -7.94 15.53
C TRP A 307 -12.44 -8.84 15.65
N GLU A 308 -12.56 -9.96 16.38
CA GLU A 308 -11.48 -10.93 16.51
C GLU A 308 -11.27 -11.67 15.19
N GLY A 309 -12.35 -12.09 14.53
CA GLY A 309 -12.31 -12.69 13.20
C GLY A 309 -11.76 -11.73 12.15
N VAL A 310 -12.25 -10.49 12.11
CA VAL A 310 -11.74 -9.45 11.17
C VAL A 310 -10.25 -9.22 11.30
N THR A 311 -9.71 -9.21 12.51
CA THR A 311 -8.29 -8.94 12.78
C THR A 311 -7.43 -10.21 12.91
N SER A 312 -8.00 -11.40 12.73
CA SER A 312 -7.36 -12.69 12.97
C SER A 312 -6.04 -12.88 12.24
N VAL A 313 -5.97 -12.51 10.96
CA VAL A 313 -4.75 -12.61 10.13
C VAL A 313 -3.63 -11.75 10.72
N HIS A 314 -3.94 -10.50 11.07
CA HIS A 314 -2.95 -9.60 11.67
C HIS A 314 -2.49 -10.10 13.05
N ARG A 315 -3.42 -10.61 13.87
CA ARG A 315 -3.11 -11.21 15.18
C ARG A 315 -2.23 -12.45 15.06
N ALA A 316 -2.50 -13.32 14.09
CA ALA A 316 -1.68 -14.49 13.82
C ALA A 316 -0.23 -14.11 13.48
N HIS A 317 -0.04 -13.10 12.64
CA HIS A 317 1.30 -12.60 12.31
C HIS A 317 1.99 -11.92 13.51
N LEU A 318 1.27 -11.14 14.31
CA LEU A 318 1.84 -10.56 15.54
C LEU A 318 2.21 -11.64 16.57
N GLY A 319 1.42 -12.72 16.65
CA GLY A 319 1.72 -13.90 17.47
C GLY A 319 2.99 -14.62 17.00
N ALA A 320 3.15 -14.80 15.68
CA ALA A 320 4.36 -15.40 15.11
C ALA A 320 5.62 -14.53 15.35
N ALA A 321 5.45 -13.22 15.48
CA ALA A 321 6.53 -12.27 15.78
C ALA A 321 6.84 -12.13 17.30
N ASN A 322 6.35 -13.04 18.15
CA ASN A 322 6.64 -12.98 19.59
C ASN A 322 8.15 -13.08 19.85
N GLY A 323 8.64 -12.27 20.80
CA GLY A 323 10.06 -12.15 21.11
C GLY A 323 10.79 -11.05 20.34
N LEU A 324 10.26 -10.56 19.23
CA LEU A 324 10.83 -9.43 18.51
C LEU A 324 10.59 -8.10 19.24
N SER A 325 11.43 -7.11 18.95
CA SER A 325 11.23 -5.73 19.41
C SER A 325 9.90 -5.17 18.87
N PRO A 326 9.33 -4.12 19.48
CA PRO A 326 8.13 -3.47 18.97
C PRO A 326 8.25 -2.99 17.52
N LEU A 327 9.43 -2.47 17.12
CA LEU A 327 9.67 -2.05 15.74
C LEU A 327 9.73 -3.25 14.80
N SER A 328 10.51 -4.27 15.14
CA SER A 328 10.63 -5.48 14.32
C SER A 328 9.30 -6.22 14.17
N LYS A 329 8.44 -6.25 15.22
CA LYS A 329 7.06 -6.78 15.11
C LYS A 329 6.23 -6.01 14.08
N ALA A 330 6.32 -4.69 14.12
CA ALA A 330 5.59 -3.83 13.20
C ALA A 330 6.05 -4.02 11.74
N LEU A 331 7.36 -4.09 11.53
CA LEU A 331 7.93 -4.35 10.21
C LEU A 331 7.60 -5.76 9.72
N TYR A 332 7.65 -6.77 10.59
CA TYR A 332 7.23 -8.13 10.26
C TYR A 332 5.77 -8.15 9.80
N LEU A 333 4.87 -7.50 10.54
CA LEU A 333 3.46 -7.41 10.14
C LEU A 333 3.30 -6.74 8.78
N ASP A 334 4.02 -5.63 8.54
CA ASP A 334 3.96 -4.94 7.25
C ASP A 334 4.49 -5.83 6.10
N LEU A 335 5.58 -6.56 6.31
CA LEU A 335 6.13 -7.50 5.33
C LEU A 335 5.20 -8.68 5.03
N LYS A 336 4.33 -9.05 5.98
CA LYS A 336 3.38 -10.17 5.82
C LYS A 336 2.02 -9.75 5.31
N THR A 337 1.65 -8.47 5.44
CA THR A 337 0.31 -7.98 5.11
C THR A 337 0.34 -6.77 4.17
N TYR A 338 0.80 -5.63 4.66
CA TYR A 338 0.74 -4.35 3.95
C TYR A 338 1.53 -4.34 2.64
N LEU A 339 2.75 -4.88 2.65
CA LEU A 339 3.60 -4.94 1.46
C LEU A 339 3.03 -5.88 0.39
N PRO A 340 2.76 -7.17 0.65
CA PRO A 340 2.28 -8.07 -0.39
C PRO A 340 0.83 -7.81 -0.78
N CYS A 341 -0.07 -7.59 0.18
CA CYS A 341 -1.51 -7.52 -0.10
C CYS A 341 -1.97 -6.13 -0.57
N LEU A 342 -1.17 -5.09 -0.38
CA LEU A 342 -1.49 -3.73 -0.82
C LEU A 342 -0.45 -3.21 -1.81
N ASN A 343 0.77 -2.89 -1.35
CA ASN A 343 1.73 -2.16 -2.16
C ASN A 343 2.19 -2.93 -3.42
N LEU A 344 2.56 -4.20 -3.27
CA LEU A 344 2.95 -5.03 -4.40
C LEU A 344 1.73 -5.43 -5.24
N ALA A 345 0.59 -5.72 -4.60
CA ALA A 345 -0.63 -6.08 -5.30
C ALA A 345 -1.09 -4.97 -6.26
N TYR A 346 -1.23 -3.72 -5.80
CA TYR A 346 -1.62 -2.66 -6.72
C TYR A 346 -0.51 -2.28 -7.70
N THR A 347 0.76 -2.36 -7.30
CA THR A 347 1.87 -2.08 -8.20
C THR A 347 1.86 -3.06 -9.38
N ASP A 348 1.76 -4.35 -9.11
CA ASP A 348 1.72 -5.40 -10.13
C ASP A 348 0.47 -5.28 -11.00
N ARG A 349 -0.74 -5.27 -10.41
CA ARG A 349 -1.99 -5.24 -11.16
C ARG A 349 -2.15 -3.98 -12.01
N ALA A 350 -1.87 -2.80 -11.43
CA ALA A 350 -2.01 -1.54 -12.14
C ALA A 350 -0.96 -1.38 -13.26
N SER A 351 0.27 -1.82 -13.04
CA SER A 351 1.31 -1.75 -14.07
C SER A 351 1.06 -2.76 -15.20
N MET A 352 0.65 -3.98 -14.87
CA MET A 352 0.30 -5.00 -15.85
C MET A 352 -0.94 -4.63 -16.65
N ALA A 353 -1.94 -3.95 -16.05
CA ALA A 353 -3.06 -3.36 -16.77
C ALA A 353 -2.62 -2.35 -17.84
N ALA A 354 -1.50 -1.68 -17.60
CA ALA A 354 -0.85 -0.79 -18.56
C ALA A 354 0.20 -1.49 -19.44
N SER A 355 0.38 -2.81 -19.33
CA SER A 355 1.41 -3.61 -20.02
C SER A 355 2.85 -3.13 -19.75
N VAL A 356 3.14 -2.77 -18.50
CA VAL A 356 4.46 -2.39 -18.01
C VAL A 356 4.85 -3.32 -16.85
N GLU A 357 6.02 -3.96 -16.92
CA GLU A 357 6.58 -4.72 -15.81
C GLU A 357 7.27 -3.77 -14.82
N VAL A 358 6.88 -3.79 -13.56
CA VAL A 358 7.56 -3.01 -12.51
C VAL A 358 8.42 -3.93 -11.65
N ARG A 359 9.73 -3.68 -11.63
CA ARG A 359 10.70 -4.35 -10.79
C ARG A 359 11.04 -3.53 -9.55
N VAL A 360 11.34 -4.23 -8.45
CA VAL A 360 11.55 -3.62 -7.12
C VAL A 360 12.91 -4.03 -6.51
N PRO A 361 14.04 -3.45 -6.95
CA PRO A 361 15.38 -3.87 -6.51
C PRO A 361 15.60 -3.83 -5.00
N ILE A 362 14.89 -2.96 -4.28
CA ILE A 362 14.97 -2.87 -2.81
C ILE A 362 14.45 -4.14 -2.12
N LEU A 363 13.60 -4.90 -2.78
CA LEU A 363 13.09 -6.19 -2.28
C LEU A 363 13.88 -7.40 -2.80
N ASP A 364 15.04 -7.16 -3.37
CA ASP A 364 15.97 -8.24 -3.70
C ASP A 364 16.42 -9.00 -2.44
N GLU A 365 16.60 -10.30 -2.59
CA GLU A 365 16.91 -11.23 -1.51
C GLU A 365 18.10 -10.79 -0.64
N LEU A 366 19.19 -10.29 -1.26
CA LEU A 366 20.36 -9.78 -0.54
C LEU A 366 20.06 -8.49 0.25
N VAL A 367 19.25 -7.61 -0.30
CA VAL A 367 18.85 -6.37 0.38
C VAL A 367 17.94 -6.70 1.54
N VAL A 368 16.97 -7.61 1.35
CA VAL A 368 16.05 -8.08 2.39
C VAL A 368 16.84 -8.73 3.53
N ASP A 369 17.72 -9.69 3.24
CA ASP A 369 18.51 -10.38 4.27
C ASP A 369 19.37 -9.37 5.06
N THR A 370 20.02 -8.43 4.37
CA THR A 370 20.80 -7.37 5.02
C THR A 370 19.91 -6.50 5.92
N ALA A 371 18.73 -6.10 5.45
CA ALA A 371 17.81 -5.25 6.21
C ALA A 371 17.26 -5.95 7.47
N LEU A 372 16.98 -7.26 7.38
CA LEU A 372 16.49 -8.05 8.51
C LEU A 372 17.53 -8.20 9.63
N ARG A 373 18.83 -8.10 9.30
CA ARG A 373 19.94 -8.12 10.26
C ARG A 373 20.28 -6.79 10.89
N LEU A 374 19.69 -5.68 10.40
CA LEU A 374 19.93 -4.36 11.00
C LEU A 374 19.31 -4.27 12.39
N PRO A 375 20.03 -3.71 13.39
CA PRO A 375 19.44 -3.31 14.66
C PRO A 375 18.42 -2.18 14.49
N ASP A 376 17.50 -2.06 15.42
CA ASP A 376 16.38 -1.10 15.34
C ASP A 376 16.84 0.35 15.15
N GLU A 377 17.94 0.74 15.77
CA GLU A 377 18.51 2.10 15.71
C GLU A 377 18.99 2.47 14.31
N LEU A 378 19.36 1.49 13.49
CA LEU A 378 19.71 1.68 12.08
C LEU A 378 18.48 1.67 11.15
N LYS A 379 17.32 1.29 11.65
CA LYS A 379 16.04 1.43 10.96
C LYS A 379 15.35 2.73 11.35
N VAL A 380 15.11 2.92 12.66
CA VAL A 380 14.44 4.12 13.20
C VAL A 380 15.21 4.65 14.39
N SER A 381 15.69 5.89 14.32
CA SER A 381 16.39 6.55 15.42
C SER A 381 15.99 8.03 15.51
N ARG A 382 15.78 8.52 16.73
CA ARG A 382 15.46 9.93 17.05
C ARG A 382 14.32 10.49 16.17
N GLY A 383 13.29 9.68 15.92
CA GLY A 383 12.15 10.07 15.07
C GLY A 383 12.44 10.09 13.56
N GLN A 384 13.62 9.68 13.12
CA GLN A 384 13.97 9.52 11.72
C GLN A 384 13.89 8.04 11.34
N GLY A 385 13.19 7.72 10.26
CA GLY A 385 13.18 6.39 9.65
C GLY A 385 14.23 6.23 8.56
N LYS A 386 14.47 4.98 8.15
CA LYS A 386 15.41 4.60 7.07
C LYS A 386 16.85 5.03 7.36
N VAL A 387 17.31 4.95 8.62
CA VAL A 387 18.62 5.47 9.02
C VAL A 387 19.76 4.83 8.21
N ALA A 388 19.83 3.49 8.14
CA ALA A 388 20.86 2.80 7.35
C ALA A 388 20.75 3.11 5.85
N LEU A 389 19.52 3.13 5.30
CA LEU A 389 19.32 3.44 3.89
C LEU A 389 19.76 4.88 3.56
N ARG A 390 19.47 5.84 4.42
CA ARG A 390 19.95 7.23 4.28
C ARG A 390 21.48 7.30 4.29
N ARG A 391 22.13 6.60 5.23
CA ARG A 391 23.59 6.54 5.30
C ARG A 391 24.18 5.84 4.06
N ALA A 392 23.56 4.76 3.59
CA ALA A 392 23.98 4.11 2.34
C ALA A 392 23.83 5.02 1.11
N ALA A 393 22.86 5.93 1.12
CA ALA A 393 22.60 6.90 0.06
C ALA A 393 23.49 8.15 0.11
N GLU A 394 24.28 8.35 1.16
CA GLU A 394 25.21 9.48 1.27
C GLU A 394 26.25 9.46 0.13
N GLY A 395 26.48 10.62 -0.49
CA GLY A 395 27.31 10.74 -1.68
C GLY A 395 26.64 10.31 -3.00
N ILE A 396 25.56 9.54 -2.93
CA ILE A 396 24.80 9.07 -4.10
C ILE A 396 23.61 10.00 -4.36
N VAL A 397 22.77 10.22 -3.36
CA VAL A 397 21.55 11.02 -3.46
C VAL A 397 21.84 12.50 -3.12
N PRO A 398 21.29 13.48 -3.86
CA PRO A 398 21.46 14.90 -3.55
C PRO A 398 20.95 15.27 -2.15
N LYS A 399 21.66 16.17 -1.46
CA LYS A 399 21.27 16.61 -0.09
C LYS A 399 19.84 17.17 -0.04
N THR A 400 19.41 17.88 -1.07
CA THR A 400 18.04 18.43 -1.18
C THR A 400 16.97 17.34 -1.18
N VAL A 401 17.23 16.21 -1.83
CA VAL A 401 16.37 15.01 -1.82
C VAL A 401 16.45 14.32 -0.46
N MET A 402 17.65 14.19 0.13
CA MET A 402 17.85 13.59 1.44
C MET A 402 17.09 14.30 2.56
N THR A 403 16.94 15.62 2.48
CA THR A 403 16.28 16.45 3.51
C THR A 403 14.80 16.72 3.18
N ARG A 404 14.33 16.30 2.02
CA ARG A 404 12.93 16.46 1.61
C ARG A 404 11.98 15.80 2.63
N ALA A 405 10.95 16.54 3.01
CA ALA A 405 9.85 15.96 3.78
C ALA A 405 9.16 14.88 2.96
N LYS A 406 8.83 13.74 3.61
CA LYS A 406 8.08 12.68 2.94
C LYS A 406 6.70 13.19 2.52
N THR A 407 6.39 13.00 1.26
CA THR A 407 5.07 13.28 0.67
C THR A 407 4.35 11.97 0.37
N GLY A 408 3.01 11.99 0.40
CA GLY A 408 2.22 10.83 -0.01
C GLY A 408 2.32 10.61 -1.53
N PHE A 409 2.23 9.37 -1.94
CA PHE A 409 2.07 8.98 -3.33
C PHE A 409 0.63 8.48 -3.51
N GLY A 410 -0.17 9.14 -4.33
CA GLY A 410 -1.56 8.73 -4.56
C GLY A 410 -2.43 9.81 -5.16
N ALA A 411 -3.51 9.40 -5.82
CA ALA A 411 -4.52 10.28 -6.41
C ALA A 411 -5.20 11.16 -5.34
N PRO A 412 -5.71 12.34 -5.69
CA PRO A 412 -6.33 13.30 -4.76
C PRO A 412 -7.75 12.88 -4.35
N VAL A 413 -7.88 11.65 -3.88
CA VAL A 413 -9.16 11.04 -3.49
C VAL A 413 -9.90 11.86 -2.45
N ARG A 414 -9.18 12.52 -1.53
CA ARG A 414 -9.84 13.40 -0.54
C ARG A 414 -10.55 14.56 -1.18
N THR A 415 -9.93 15.19 -2.17
CA THR A 415 -10.53 16.27 -2.95
C THR A 415 -11.71 15.74 -3.75
N TRP A 416 -11.55 14.63 -4.45
CA TRP A 416 -12.61 13.99 -5.22
C TRP A 416 -13.84 13.63 -4.37
N MET A 417 -13.62 13.04 -3.20
CA MET A 417 -14.70 12.68 -2.29
C MET A 417 -15.40 13.90 -1.68
N LYS A 418 -14.65 14.94 -1.37
CA LYS A 418 -15.21 16.19 -0.80
C LYS A 418 -16.03 16.98 -1.82
N GLU A 419 -15.56 17.02 -3.06
CA GLU A 419 -16.19 17.78 -4.14
C GLU A 419 -17.24 16.98 -4.90
N PHE A 420 -17.34 15.66 -4.68
CA PHE A 420 -18.16 14.76 -5.50
C PHE A 420 -17.90 14.98 -7.00
N SER A 421 -16.63 15.02 -7.36
CA SER A 421 -16.12 15.60 -8.61
C SER A 421 -16.52 14.80 -9.87
N SER A 422 -16.90 13.53 -9.77
CA SER A 422 -17.27 12.71 -10.92
C SER A 422 -18.67 12.12 -10.81
N GLU A 423 -19.25 11.76 -11.98
CA GLU A 423 -20.53 11.05 -12.05
C GLU A 423 -20.43 9.67 -11.42
N THR A 424 -19.31 8.95 -11.64
CA THR A 424 -19.03 7.65 -11.04
C THR A 424 -19.13 7.69 -9.51
N ILE A 425 -18.52 8.68 -8.86
CA ILE A 425 -18.61 8.84 -7.39
C ILE A 425 -20.05 9.08 -6.96
N ARG A 426 -20.76 9.98 -7.66
CA ARG A 426 -22.16 10.32 -7.33
C ARG A 426 -23.07 9.12 -7.48
N ASP A 427 -22.88 8.35 -8.53
CA ASP A 427 -23.67 7.14 -8.80
C ASP A 427 -23.38 6.03 -7.78
N CYS A 428 -22.13 5.64 -7.59
CA CYS A 428 -21.75 4.60 -6.62
C CYS A 428 -22.19 4.91 -5.18
N LEU A 429 -22.16 6.17 -4.76
CA LEU A 429 -22.58 6.61 -3.42
C LEU A 429 -24.03 7.10 -3.37
N SER A 430 -24.81 6.92 -4.43
CA SER A 430 -26.24 7.27 -4.39
C SER A 430 -26.99 6.39 -3.41
N PRO A 431 -28.00 6.92 -2.70
CA PRO A 431 -28.82 6.09 -1.80
C PRO A 431 -29.47 4.90 -2.49
N GLN A 432 -29.74 5.00 -3.79
CA GLN A 432 -30.33 3.94 -4.58
C GLN A 432 -29.31 2.81 -4.85
N SER A 433 -28.10 3.15 -5.35
CA SER A 433 -27.04 2.16 -5.61
C SER A 433 -26.66 1.41 -4.33
N ILE A 434 -26.49 2.12 -3.20
CA ILE A 434 -26.16 1.51 -1.91
C ILE A 434 -27.27 0.55 -1.45
N ARG A 435 -28.54 0.96 -1.54
CA ARG A 435 -29.65 0.06 -1.15
C ARG A 435 -29.77 -1.15 -2.08
N ASN A 436 -29.62 -0.96 -3.39
CA ASN A 436 -29.70 -2.05 -4.35
C ASN A 436 -28.58 -3.07 -4.12
N ARG A 437 -27.38 -2.59 -3.80
CA ARG A 437 -26.23 -3.46 -3.47
C ARG A 437 -26.42 -4.22 -2.15
N GLY A 438 -26.95 -3.58 -1.12
CA GLY A 438 -27.26 -4.21 0.15
C GLY A 438 -26.09 -4.59 1.04
N LEU A 439 -24.85 -4.23 0.68
CA LEU A 439 -23.64 -4.59 1.44
C LEU A 439 -23.34 -3.64 2.61
N VAL A 440 -23.79 -2.40 2.53
CA VAL A 440 -23.56 -1.38 3.57
C VAL A 440 -24.79 -0.53 3.80
N SER A 441 -24.91 0.08 4.98
CA SER A 441 -26.03 0.91 5.38
C SER A 441 -26.04 2.26 4.65
N ALA A 442 -27.08 2.53 3.88
CA ALA A 442 -27.27 3.81 3.20
C ALA A 442 -27.31 4.99 4.19
N ALA A 443 -27.84 4.77 5.40
CA ALA A 443 -27.87 5.79 6.45
C ALA A 443 -26.46 6.09 6.98
N ALA A 444 -25.63 5.08 7.18
CA ALA A 444 -24.25 5.23 7.60
C ALA A 444 -23.42 5.96 6.53
N VAL A 445 -23.53 5.56 5.27
CA VAL A 445 -22.85 6.24 4.14
C VAL A 445 -23.25 7.70 4.04
N ALA A 446 -24.54 8.01 4.17
CA ALA A 446 -25.01 9.38 4.16
C ALA A 446 -24.51 10.20 5.36
N ALA A 447 -24.33 9.59 6.54
CA ALA A 447 -23.73 10.23 7.70
C ALA A 447 -22.23 10.52 7.48
N MET A 448 -21.47 9.55 6.97
CA MET A 448 -20.05 9.71 6.62
C MET A 448 -19.85 10.85 5.63
N ARG A 449 -20.67 10.90 4.59
CA ARG A 449 -20.65 11.97 3.60
C ARG A 449 -20.89 13.35 4.22
N ARG A 450 -21.97 13.49 5.03
CA ARG A 450 -22.26 14.75 5.73
C ARG A 450 -21.14 15.21 6.66
N ASP A 451 -20.48 14.29 7.34
CA ASP A 451 -19.38 14.60 8.24
C ASP A 451 -18.12 15.02 7.49
N LEU A 452 -17.85 14.41 6.34
CA LEU A 452 -16.77 14.83 5.44
C LEU A 452 -17.02 16.24 4.87
N GLU A 453 -18.23 16.51 4.34
CA GLU A 453 -18.62 17.80 3.79
C GLU A 453 -18.53 18.93 4.84
N ARG A 454 -18.92 18.63 6.09
CA ARG A 454 -18.85 19.58 7.21
C ARG A 454 -17.47 19.70 7.85
N GLY A 455 -16.49 18.94 7.39
CA GLY A 455 -15.15 18.89 7.97
C GLY A 455 -15.10 18.36 9.41
N ARG A 456 -16.06 17.52 9.81
CA ARG A 456 -16.10 16.92 11.15
C ARG A 456 -15.20 15.71 11.27
N SER A 457 -15.08 14.92 10.20
CA SER A 457 -14.21 13.75 10.13
C SER A 457 -13.59 13.60 8.74
N ASP A 458 -12.40 12.99 8.66
CA ASP A 458 -11.75 12.63 7.40
C ASP A 458 -12.08 11.16 7.07
N GLN A 459 -13.23 10.95 6.43
CA GLN A 459 -13.72 9.63 6.02
C GLN A 459 -13.64 9.44 4.50
N ALA A 460 -12.78 10.22 3.83
CA ALA A 460 -12.66 10.18 2.38
C ALA A 460 -12.20 8.80 1.87
N LEU A 461 -11.23 8.17 2.55
CA LEU A 461 -10.75 6.84 2.14
C LEU A 461 -11.78 5.73 2.39
N GLN A 462 -12.55 5.81 3.47
CA GLN A 462 -13.64 4.87 3.73
C GLN A 462 -14.77 5.00 2.70
N LEU A 463 -15.14 6.23 2.32
CA LEU A 463 -16.10 6.44 1.23
C LEU A 463 -15.54 5.97 -0.11
N TRP A 464 -14.25 6.18 -0.35
CA TRP A 464 -13.57 5.68 -1.54
C TRP A 464 -13.56 4.15 -1.59
N ALA A 465 -13.39 3.48 -0.45
CA ALA A 465 -13.49 2.03 -0.37
C ALA A 465 -14.88 1.52 -0.81
N ILE A 466 -15.94 2.25 -0.48
CA ILE A 466 -17.30 1.90 -0.94
C ILE A 466 -17.43 2.11 -2.46
N VAL A 467 -16.83 3.16 -3.02
CA VAL A 467 -16.83 3.38 -4.49
C VAL A 467 -16.09 2.24 -5.19
N THR A 468 -14.89 1.89 -4.74
CA THR A 468 -14.10 0.81 -5.37
C THR A 468 -14.76 -0.56 -5.20
N LEU A 469 -15.41 -0.82 -4.05
CA LEU A 469 -16.21 -2.03 -3.83
C LEU A 469 -17.40 -2.11 -4.81
N GLU A 470 -18.13 -1.02 -4.99
CA GLU A 470 -19.28 -0.99 -5.91
C GLU A 470 -18.83 -1.21 -7.36
N LEU A 471 -17.72 -0.57 -7.79
CA LEU A 471 -17.17 -0.78 -9.13
C LEU A 471 -16.72 -2.23 -9.35
N TRP A 472 -16.10 -2.84 -8.34
CA TRP A 472 -15.72 -4.24 -8.32
C TRP A 472 -16.97 -5.16 -8.41
N ALA A 473 -17.98 -4.90 -7.59
CA ALA A 473 -19.21 -5.70 -7.59
C ALA A 473 -19.95 -5.64 -8.93
N ARG A 474 -20.04 -4.47 -9.55
CA ARG A 474 -20.59 -4.31 -10.91
C ARG A 474 -19.82 -5.13 -11.94
N ARG A 475 -18.52 -5.27 -11.75
CA ARG A 475 -17.67 -6.03 -12.69
C ARG A 475 -17.80 -7.54 -12.51
N PHE A 476 -17.79 -8.01 -11.27
CA PHE A 476 -17.64 -9.43 -10.96
C PHE A 476 -18.94 -10.11 -10.48
N LEU A 477 -19.79 -9.41 -9.74
CA LEU A 477 -21.02 -9.99 -9.20
C LEU A 477 -22.23 -9.79 -10.12
N ASP A 478 -22.34 -8.66 -10.83
CA ASP A 478 -23.50 -8.34 -11.65
C ASP A 478 -23.42 -8.91 -13.08
N ARG A 479 -22.24 -9.32 -13.52
CA ARG A 479 -22.04 -9.88 -14.85
C ARG A 479 -22.01 -11.40 -14.80
N SER A 480 -22.80 -12.03 -15.67
CA SER A 480 -22.69 -13.49 -15.88
C SER A 480 -21.29 -13.88 -16.37
N PRO A 481 -20.80 -15.10 -16.05
CA PRO A 481 -19.44 -15.57 -16.37
C PRO A 481 -19.02 -15.53 -17.85
N SER A 482 -19.95 -15.28 -18.77
CA SER A 482 -19.74 -15.29 -20.22
C SER A 482 -18.95 -14.09 -20.78
N TYR A 483 -18.40 -13.20 -19.95
CA TYR A 483 -17.69 -11.98 -20.37
C TYR A 483 -16.25 -11.84 -19.85
N VAL A 484 -15.54 -12.96 -19.68
CA VAL A 484 -14.10 -12.95 -19.45
C VAL A 484 -13.41 -13.43 -20.74
N ALA A 485 -13.63 -12.72 -21.82
CA ALA A 485 -12.86 -12.86 -23.06
C ALA A 485 -12.28 -11.49 -23.45
#